data_3b606af4ca897aefc72f8ebce05f2c81
#
_entry.id   3b606af4ca897aefc72f8ebce05f2c81
#
_cell.length_a   1.000
_cell.length_b   1.000
_cell.length_c   1.000
_cell.angle_alpha   90.00
_cell.angle_beta   90.00
_cell.angle_gamma   90.00
#
_symmetry.space_group_name_H-M   'P 1'
#
loop_
_entity.id
_entity.type
_entity.pdbx_description
1 polymer ?
#
loop_
_entity_poly.entity_id
_entity_poly.type
_entity_poly.pdbx_seq_one_letter_code
_entity_poly.pdbx_strand_id
1 'polypeptide(L)'
;MIFLLKRVYLWHLKLLKFNHMDRRSFLKVSAASLAAAGVESAAVNVFAKSPESVTEDMRVIFLGTGAADWKGRDSRGELRRLSSILVDRKVFVDLTAGNIEMIPPGIKPEVIFYTHSHGDHYDPFTALKAGVRKVYLSNTWFDVAQRDFKAASKELGLAMPEIVPVFIGQPLQVAGLKVTPLPADHATSNMFEQALIYLIEKNGARVLYATDTAGIPAVAARLAGIDAHVPSGKPITGLIMEATMGLEHHVDFRIYTHSSVGDVERTVKVLQKTGRYVPQDGQPVYLTHLARTLNGTQSELDAALPAPLCAAYDGLEVIFKSPKL
;
A
#
# COMPACT_ATOMS: atom_id res chain seq x y z
N MET A 1 34.41 -24.98 -23.08
CA MET A 1 33.44 -23.91 -22.79
C MET A 1 32.73 -23.33 -24.03
N ILE A 2 32.74 -24.02 -25.16
CA ILE A 2 32.11 -23.59 -26.43
C ILE A 2 30.90 -24.46 -26.83
N PHE A 3 30.65 -25.56 -26.16
CA PHE A 3 29.59 -26.50 -26.52
C PHE A 3 28.22 -26.25 -25.79
N LEU A 4 28.18 -25.41 -24.77
CA LEU A 4 26.93 -25.10 -24.04
C LEU A 4 26.14 -23.92 -24.63
N LEU A 5 26.73 -23.06 -25.41
CA LEU A 5 26.05 -21.88 -26.00
C LEU A 5 25.24 -22.19 -27.25
N LYS A 6 25.44 -23.30 -27.89
CA LYS A 6 24.66 -23.67 -29.11
C LYS A 6 23.29 -24.32 -28.84
N ARG A 7 23.02 -24.78 -27.61
CA ARG A 7 21.71 -25.39 -27.28
C ARG A 7 20.64 -24.38 -26.86
N VAL A 8 21.02 -23.20 -26.39
CA VAL A 8 20.08 -22.17 -25.94
C VAL A 8 19.54 -21.37 -27.15
N TYR A 9 20.33 -21.22 -28.22
CA TYR A 9 19.91 -20.47 -29.41
C TYR A 9 18.91 -21.22 -30.31
N LEU A 10 18.87 -22.54 -30.26
CA LEU A 10 17.94 -23.35 -31.06
C LEU A 10 16.55 -23.49 -30.43
N TRP A 11 16.40 -23.17 -29.16
CA TRP A 11 15.10 -23.20 -28.46
C TRP A 11 14.27 -21.92 -28.70
N HIS A 12 14.91 -20.80 -28.92
CA HIS A 12 14.23 -19.52 -29.18
C HIS A 12 13.69 -19.40 -30.63
N LEU A 13 14.21 -20.16 -31.56
CA LEU A 13 13.77 -20.15 -32.97
C LEU A 13 12.55 -21.06 -33.26
N LYS A 14 12.16 -21.90 -32.33
CA LYS A 14 10.94 -22.73 -32.46
C LYS A 14 9.67 -22.09 -31.94
N LEU A 15 9.76 -21.00 -31.16
CA LEU A 15 8.61 -20.26 -30.58
C LEU A 15 8.11 -19.10 -31.47
N LEU A 16 8.77 -18.83 -32.60
CA LEU A 16 8.40 -17.71 -33.49
C LEU A 16 7.60 -18.14 -34.75
N LYS A 17 7.08 -19.35 -34.78
CA LYS A 17 6.30 -19.84 -35.94
C LYS A 17 4.79 -20.02 -35.72
N PHE A 18 4.24 -19.52 -34.61
CA PHE A 18 2.78 -19.50 -34.38
C PHE A 18 2.31 -18.13 -33.98
N ASN A 19 2.22 -17.17 -34.90
CA ASN A 19 1.38 -15.99 -34.79
C ASN A 19 1.30 -15.24 -36.12
N HIS A 20 0.56 -15.76 -37.08
CA HIS A 20 -0.04 -14.98 -38.14
C HIS A 20 -1.39 -15.61 -38.49
N MET A 21 -2.38 -15.33 -37.65
CA MET A 21 -3.76 -15.44 -38.05
C MET A 21 -4.36 -14.04 -38.16
N ASP A 22 -4.65 -13.65 -39.40
CA ASP A 22 -5.19 -12.34 -39.77
C ASP A 22 -6.56 -12.11 -39.10
N ARG A 23 -6.77 -10.93 -38.53
CA ARG A 23 -8.05 -10.49 -37.92
C ARG A 23 -9.25 -10.62 -38.84
N ARG A 24 -9.05 -10.65 -40.16
CA ARG A 24 -10.13 -10.84 -41.16
C ARG A 24 -10.64 -12.31 -41.25
N SER A 25 -9.82 -13.27 -40.87
CA SER A 25 -10.19 -14.69 -40.84
C SER A 25 -11.05 -15.09 -39.65
N PHE A 26 -10.90 -14.35 -38.51
CA PHE A 26 -11.73 -14.58 -37.32
C PHE A 26 -13.18 -14.10 -37.51
N LEU A 27 -13.40 -13.04 -38.30
CA LEU A 27 -14.75 -12.48 -38.57
C LEU A 27 -15.54 -13.30 -39.59
N LYS A 28 -14.90 -14.16 -40.42
CA LYS A 28 -15.60 -14.98 -41.43
C LYS A 28 -16.16 -16.28 -40.87
N VAL A 29 -15.66 -16.79 -39.76
CA VAL A 29 -16.16 -18.03 -39.12
C VAL A 29 -17.41 -17.75 -38.28
N SER A 30 -17.61 -16.53 -37.80
CA SER A 30 -18.78 -16.14 -37.01
C SER A 30 -20.04 -15.80 -37.82
N ALA A 31 -19.91 -15.64 -39.15
CA ALA A 31 -21.04 -15.27 -40.02
C ALA A 31 -21.74 -16.47 -40.71
N ALA A 32 -21.19 -17.68 -40.61
CA ALA A 32 -21.70 -18.85 -41.33
C ALA A 32 -22.69 -19.72 -40.53
N SER A 33 -22.96 -19.40 -39.25
CA SER A 33 -23.81 -20.22 -38.37
C SER A 33 -25.21 -19.67 -38.10
N LEU A 34 -25.63 -18.58 -38.74
CA LEU A 34 -26.91 -17.88 -38.45
C LEU A 34 -27.91 -17.82 -39.65
N ALA A 35 -27.73 -18.71 -40.62
CA ALA A 35 -28.62 -18.75 -41.82
C ALA A 35 -29.55 -19.97 -41.87
N ALA A 36 -30.09 -20.44 -40.76
CA ALA A 36 -31.12 -21.48 -40.76
C ALA A 36 -32.08 -21.36 -39.58
N ALA A 37 -32.86 -20.30 -39.52
CA ALA A 37 -34.15 -20.26 -38.83
C ALA A 37 -34.86 -18.94 -39.23
N GLY A 38 -35.80 -19.03 -40.17
CA GLY A 38 -36.65 -17.92 -40.55
C GLY A 38 -37.61 -17.60 -39.40
N VAL A 39 -37.46 -16.43 -38.79
CA VAL A 39 -38.50 -15.74 -38.05
C VAL A 39 -38.26 -14.24 -38.27
N GLU A 40 -39.16 -13.58 -38.97
CA GLU A 40 -39.26 -12.15 -39.00
C GLU A 40 -39.54 -11.64 -37.56
N SER A 41 -38.67 -10.86 -36.99
CA SER A 41 -39.01 -10.06 -35.85
C SER A 41 -38.32 -8.71 -35.91
N ALA A 42 -39.10 -7.69 -35.68
CA ALA A 42 -38.76 -6.29 -35.69
C ALA A 42 -37.47 -5.99 -34.92
N ALA A 43 -36.55 -5.29 -35.58
CA ALA A 43 -35.34 -4.79 -34.96
C ALA A 43 -35.67 -3.75 -33.90
N VAL A 44 -35.79 -4.17 -32.65
CA VAL A 44 -35.68 -3.28 -31.49
C VAL A 44 -34.18 -3.07 -31.25
N ASN A 45 -33.66 -1.90 -31.64
CA ASN A 45 -32.36 -1.45 -31.28
C ASN A 45 -32.28 -1.22 -29.76
N VAL A 46 -32.13 -2.27 -28.97
CA VAL A 46 -31.69 -2.18 -27.60
C VAL A 46 -30.17 -2.07 -27.65
N PHE A 47 -29.66 -0.84 -27.71
CA PHE A 47 -28.32 -0.57 -27.27
C PHE A 47 -28.29 -0.99 -25.78
N ALA A 48 -27.94 -2.24 -25.50
CA ALA A 48 -27.54 -2.65 -24.20
C ALA A 48 -26.28 -1.80 -23.86
N LYS A 49 -26.47 -0.73 -23.08
CA LYS A 49 -25.37 -0.07 -22.37
C LYS A 49 -24.62 -1.19 -21.70
N SER A 50 -23.37 -1.43 -22.13
CA SER A 50 -22.46 -2.28 -21.38
C SER A 50 -22.54 -1.83 -19.92
N PRO A 51 -22.69 -2.73 -18.95
CA PRO A 51 -22.67 -2.31 -17.56
C PRO A 51 -21.38 -1.52 -17.40
N GLU A 52 -21.50 -0.22 -17.07
CA GLU A 52 -20.37 0.57 -16.63
C GLU A 52 -19.72 -0.28 -15.55
N SER A 53 -18.49 -0.72 -15.78
CA SER A 53 -17.74 -1.44 -14.76
C SER A 53 -17.61 -0.47 -13.60
N VAL A 54 -18.41 -0.67 -12.56
CA VAL A 54 -18.26 0.06 -11.31
C VAL A 54 -16.85 -0.29 -10.83
N THR A 55 -15.92 0.60 -11.09
CA THR A 55 -14.54 0.42 -10.62
C THR A 55 -14.61 0.53 -9.10
N GLU A 56 -14.36 -0.58 -8.42
CA GLU A 56 -14.35 -0.58 -6.96
C GLU A 56 -13.25 0.37 -6.46
N ASP A 57 -13.65 1.34 -5.64
CA ASP A 57 -12.74 2.25 -4.96
C ASP A 57 -11.81 1.50 -3.99
N MET A 58 -10.68 2.10 -3.64
CA MET A 58 -9.75 1.54 -2.65
C MET A 58 -10.22 1.90 -1.25
N ARG A 59 -10.42 0.90 -0.41
CA ARG A 59 -10.80 1.05 1.00
C ARG A 59 -9.58 0.87 1.90
N VAL A 60 -9.41 1.75 2.88
CA VAL A 60 -8.36 1.65 3.91
C VAL A 60 -8.99 1.77 5.28
N ILE A 61 -8.68 0.85 6.19
CA ILE A 61 -9.06 0.89 7.59
C ILE A 61 -7.80 1.08 8.42
N PHE A 62 -7.76 2.08 9.26
CA PHE A 62 -6.68 2.29 10.22
C PHE A 62 -6.89 1.35 11.41
N LEU A 63 -6.10 0.29 11.52
CA LEU A 63 -6.15 -0.64 12.66
C LEU A 63 -5.43 -0.08 13.88
N GLY A 64 -4.55 0.88 13.66
CA GLY A 64 -3.82 1.62 14.67
C GLY A 64 -3.15 2.84 14.06
N THR A 65 -2.98 3.87 14.89
CA THR A 65 -2.48 5.18 14.48
C THR A 65 -1.39 5.75 15.39
N GLY A 66 -0.98 4.98 16.40
CA GLY A 66 0.02 5.36 17.39
C GLY A 66 1.43 4.94 17.03
N ALA A 67 2.41 5.69 17.51
CA ALA A 67 3.82 5.35 17.46
C ALA A 67 4.22 4.40 18.61
N ALA A 68 5.49 3.98 18.67
CA ALA A 68 6.04 2.99 19.60
C ALA A 68 5.84 3.31 21.11
N ASP A 69 5.59 4.56 21.46
CA ASP A 69 5.45 5.02 22.87
C ASP A 69 4.04 4.79 23.46
N TRP A 70 3.11 4.24 22.71
CA TRP A 70 1.78 3.88 23.20
C TRP A 70 1.80 2.53 23.94
N LYS A 71 1.69 2.62 25.27
CA LYS A 71 1.61 1.44 26.18
C LYS A 71 0.34 1.55 27.04
N GLY A 72 -0.81 1.27 26.41
CA GLY A 72 -2.11 1.47 27.06
C GLY A 72 -2.60 2.91 27.02
N ARG A 73 -3.62 3.24 27.83
CA ARG A 73 -4.18 4.59 27.90
C ARG A 73 -3.21 5.56 28.55
N ASP A 74 -3.18 6.77 28.03
CA ASP A 74 -2.42 7.87 28.63
C ASP A 74 -3.18 8.50 29.83
N SER A 75 -2.59 9.52 30.48
CA SER A 75 -3.20 10.24 31.61
C SER A 75 -4.45 11.03 31.24
N ARG A 76 -4.70 11.28 29.95
CA ARG A 76 -5.88 11.96 29.41
C ARG A 76 -6.98 10.99 28.96
N GLY A 77 -6.75 9.68 29.12
CA GLY A 77 -7.68 8.63 28.73
C GLY A 77 -7.60 8.22 27.25
N GLU A 78 -6.70 8.83 26.46
CA GLU A 78 -6.48 8.48 25.08
C GLU A 78 -5.81 7.12 24.94
N LEU A 79 -6.14 6.40 23.88
CA LEU A 79 -5.51 5.15 23.50
C LEU A 79 -5.37 5.12 21.98
N ARG A 80 -4.17 4.87 21.51
CA ARG A 80 -3.92 4.49 20.12
C ARG A 80 -3.22 3.15 20.08
N ARG A 81 -3.63 2.30 19.16
CA ARG A 81 -2.91 1.08 18.82
C ARG A 81 -1.74 1.44 17.92
N LEU A 82 -0.73 0.59 17.88
CA LEU A 82 0.45 0.80 17.05
C LEU A 82 0.07 0.83 15.57
N SER A 83 0.79 1.65 14.78
CA SER A 83 0.42 1.97 13.39
C SER A 83 0.26 0.74 12.52
N SER A 84 -0.89 0.61 11.90
CA SER A 84 -1.26 -0.48 11.00
C SER A 84 -2.45 -0.08 10.16
N ILE A 85 -2.48 -0.53 8.91
CA ILE A 85 -3.65 -0.38 8.04
C ILE A 85 -4.08 -1.71 7.42
N LEU A 86 -5.36 -1.79 7.10
CA LEU A 86 -5.96 -2.88 6.33
C LEU A 86 -6.53 -2.32 5.02
N VAL A 87 -5.96 -2.75 3.89
CA VAL A 87 -6.36 -2.31 2.56
C VAL A 87 -7.31 -3.33 1.94
N ASP A 88 -8.46 -2.85 1.42
CA ASP A 88 -9.50 -3.63 0.76
C ASP A 88 -9.97 -4.86 1.57
N ARG A 89 -9.81 -4.84 2.89
CA ARG A 89 -10.11 -5.97 3.78
C ARG A 89 -9.33 -7.25 3.43
N LYS A 90 -8.22 -7.12 2.71
CA LYS A 90 -7.44 -8.23 2.16
C LYS A 90 -5.95 -8.19 2.50
N VAL A 91 -5.39 -7.00 2.67
CA VAL A 91 -3.94 -6.82 2.80
C VAL A 91 -3.64 -5.95 4.01
N PHE A 92 -2.89 -6.48 4.96
CA PHE A 92 -2.31 -5.69 6.05
C PHE A 92 -1.06 -4.93 5.57
N VAL A 93 -0.85 -3.75 6.11
CA VAL A 93 0.48 -3.14 6.17
C VAL A 93 0.80 -2.92 7.64
N ASP A 94 1.82 -3.62 8.12
CA ASP A 94 2.19 -3.80 9.51
C ASP A 94 1.09 -4.43 10.38
N LEU A 95 1.46 -5.11 11.45
CA LEU A 95 0.49 -5.72 12.37
C LEU A 95 1.16 -6.09 13.68
N THR A 96 0.54 -5.68 14.79
CA THR A 96 0.92 -6.06 16.15
C THR A 96 -0.31 -6.54 16.94
N ALA A 97 -0.09 -7.11 18.13
CA ALA A 97 -1.16 -7.74 18.91
C ALA A 97 -2.38 -6.83 19.14
N GLY A 98 -2.15 -5.55 19.43
CA GLY A 98 -3.22 -4.58 19.69
C GLY A 98 -4.12 -4.28 18.48
N ASN A 99 -3.68 -4.57 17.26
CA ASN A 99 -4.46 -4.30 16.06
C ASN A 99 -5.54 -5.34 15.79
N ILE A 100 -5.41 -6.55 16.35
CA ILE A 100 -6.32 -7.68 16.08
C ILE A 100 -7.78 -7.33 16.40
N GLU A 101 -8.00 -6.61 17.48
CA GLU A 101 -9.33 -6.19 17.93
C GLU A 101 -10.02 -5.23 16.95
N MET A 102 -9.24 -4.57 16.12
CA MET A 102 -9.72 -3.60 15.12
C MET A 102 -10.06 -4.24 13.77
N ILE A 103 -9.74 -5.51 13.59
CA ILE A 103 -10.08 -6.20 12.34
C ILE A 103 -11.60 -6.43 12.31
N PRO A 104 -12.31 -5.96 11.26
CA PRO A 104 -13.75 -6.14 11.18
C PRO A 104 -14.16 -7.61 11.25
N PRO A 105 -15.26 -7.95 11.94
CA PRO A 105 -15.72 -9.32 12.07
C PRO A 105 -15.89 -10.04 10.74
N GLY A 106 -15.42 -11.29 10.68
CA GLY A 106 -15.52 -12.11 9.46
C GLY A 106 -14.46 -11.83 8.40
N ILE A 107 -13.61 -10.82 8.59
CA ILE A 107 -12.49 -10.50 7.69
C ILE A 107 -11.27 -11.29 8.14
N LYS A 108 -10.64 -11.99 7.19
CA LYS A 108 -9.44 -12.82 7.41
C LYS A 108 -8.42 -12.54 6.31
N PRO A 109 -7.66 -11.45 6.40
CA PRO A 109 -6.61 -11.15 5.44
C PRO A 109 -5.49 -12.19 5.55
N GLU A 110 -5.07 -12.72 4.40
CA GLU A 110 -4.00 -13.73 4.35
C GLU A 110 -2.65 -13.14 3.91
N VAL A 111 -2.60 -11.83 3.65
CA VAL A 111 -1.44 -11.13 3.10
C VAL A 111 -1.05 -9.98 3.99
N ILE A 112 0.26 -9.84 4.23
CA ILE A 112 0.84 -8.70 4.94
C ILE A 112 2.06 -8.16 4.21
N PHE A 113 2.21 -6.84 4.20
CA PHE A 113 3.44 -6.12 3.89
C PHE A 113 4.00 -5.53 5.19
N TYR A 114 5.28 -5.71 5.44
CA TYR A 114 5.96 -5.03 6.54
C TYR A 114 6.80 -3.88 6.03
N THR A 115 6.72 -2.75 6.73
CA THR A 115 7.55 -1.58 6.42
C THR A 115 8.98 -1.77 6.88
N HIS A 116 9.17 -2.28 8.10
CA HIS A 116 10.47 -2.52 8.70
C HIS A 116 10.36 -3.44 9.94
N SER A 117 11.50 -3.72 10.60
CA SER A 117 11.60 -4.73 11.66
C SER A 117 11.37 -4.22 13.08
N HIS A 118 10.99 -2.96 13.31
CA HIS A 118 10.71 -2.47 14.66
C HIS A 118 9.49 -3.17 15.27
N GLY A 119 9.53 -3.43 16.57
CA GLY A 119 8.51 -4.20 17.29
C GLY A 119 7.13 -3.53 17.39
N ASP A 120 7.00 -2.27 17.03
CA ASP A 120 5.72 -1.58 16.90
C ASP A 120 5.07 -1.75 15.52
N HIS A 121 5.75 -2.38 14.56
CA HIS A 121 5.28 -2.72 13.23
C HIS A 121 5.29 -4.21 12.95
N TYR A 122 6.29 -4.93 13.47
CA TYR A 122 6.59 -6.32 13.12
C TYR A 122 6.38 -7.27 14.28
N ASP A 123 5.42 -8.19 14.12
CA ASP A 123 5.14 -9.26 15.08
C ASP A 123 4.73 -10.55 14.34
N PRO A 124 5.67 -11.50 14.14
CA PRO A 124 5.39 -12.78 13.49
C PRO A 124 4.34 -13.63 14.21
N PHE A 125 4.29 -13.58 15.54
CA PHE A 125 3.31 -14.32 16.32
C PHE A 125 1.89 -13.84 16.05
N THR A 126 1.71 -12.52 16.02
CA THR A 126 0.41 -11.91 15.73
C THR A 126 0.00 -12.17 14.28
N ALA A 127 0.90 -12.05 13.31
CA ALA A 127 0.62 -12.35 11.91
C ALA A 127 0.12 -13.80 11.72
N LEU A 128 0.80 -14.77 12.33
CA LEU A 128 0.40 -16.18 12.27
C LEU A 128 -0.97 -16.42 12.93
N LYS A 129 -1.22 -15.84 14.09
CA LYS A 129 -2.53 -15.93 14.79
C LYS A 129 -3.65 -15.27 13.99
N ALA A 130 -3.37 -14.20 13.25
CA ALA A 130 -4.31 -13.55 12.34
C ALA A 130 -4.62 -14.37 11.08
N GLY A 131 -3.84 -15.45 10.83
CA GLY A 131 -4.04 -16.32 9.68
C GLY A 131 -3.27 -15.89 8.43
N VAL A 132 -2.26 -15.02 8.57
CA VAL A 132 -1.40 -14.59 7.46
C VAL A 132 -0.68 -15.80 6.87
N ARG A 133 -0.72 -15.92 5.55
CA ARG A 133 -0.10 -16.99 4.78
C ARG A 133 0.99 -16.51 3.84
N LYS A 134 0.99 -15.20 3.53
CA LYS A 134 1.97 -14.59 2.65
C LYS A 134 2.46 -13.27 3.23
N VAL A 135 3.78 -13.15 3.36
CA VAL A 135 4.47 -12.02 3.99
C VAL A 135 5.39 -11.38 2.96
N TYR A 136 5.27 -10.08 2.78
CA TYR A 136 6.14 -9.27 1.92
C TYR A 136 6.95 -8.30 2.79
N LEU A 137 8.25 -8.23 2.58
CA LEU A 137 9.16 -7.36 3.33
C LEU A 137 10.43 -7.08 2.53
N SER A 138 11.19 -6.05 2.92
CA SER A 138 12.43 -5.70 2.24
C SER A 138 13.39 -6.88 2.18
N ASN A 139 13.99 -7.09 1.01
CA ASN A 139 15.01 -8.11 0.79
C ASN A 139 16.22 -7.96 1.72
N THR A 140 16.42 -6.78 2.31
CA THR A 140 17.58 -6.48 3.14
C THR A 140 17.57 -7.14 4.52
N TRP A 141 16.41 -7.60 5.00
CA TRP A 141 16.25 -8.31 6.27
C TRP A 141 15.44 -9.62 6.16
N PHE A 142 15.32 -10.13 4.95
CA PHE A 142 14.58 -11.34 4.60
C PHE A 142 15.02 -12.56 5.45
N ASP A 143 16.33 -12.78 5.61
CA ASP A 143 16.86 -13.91 6.38
C ASP A 143 16.52 -13.83 7.88
N VAL A 144 16.43 -12.61 8.42
CA VAL A 144 15.99 -12.37 9.80
C VAL A 144 14.52 -12.78 9.94
N ALA A 145 13.67 -12.26 9.06
CA ALA A 145 12.25 -12.57 9.07
C ALA A 145 11.97 -14.08 8.87
N GLN A 146 12.71 -14.76 8.00
CA GLN A 146 12.59 -16.20 7.84
C GLN A 146 12.83 -16.95 9.15
N ARG A 147 13.87 -16.59 9.89
CA ARG A 147 14.17 -17.21 11.18
C ARG A 147 13.09 -16.95 12.21
N ASP A 148 12.60 -15.71 12.29
CA ASP A 148 11.60 -15.29 13.26
C ASP A 148 10.25 -15.97 13.00
N PHE A 149 9.79 -15.98 11.76
CA PHE A 149 8.56 -16.69 11.38
C PHE A 149 8.68 -18.20 11.57
N LYS A 150 9.83 -18.79 11.30
CA LYS A 150 10.09 -20.21 11.57
C LYS A 150 10.01 -20.52 13.07
N ALA A 151 10.58 -19.66 13.91
CA ALA A 151 10.51 -19.80 15.36
C ALA A 151 9.07 -19.67 15.87
N ALA A 152 8.35 -18.62 15.46
CA ALA A 152 6.96 -18.38 15.83
C ALA A 152 6.03 -19.50 15.36
N SER A 153 6.21 -19.97 14.11
CA SER A 153 5.46 -21.09 13.54
C SER A 153 5.64 -22.38 14.35
N LYS A 154 6.87 -22.69 14.72
CA LYS A 154 7.18 -23.85 15.57
C LYS A 154 6.56 -23.74 16.96
N GLU A 155 6.64 -22.58 17.58
CA GLU A 155 6.11 -22.35 18.94
C GLU A 155 4.59 -22.41 18.98
N LEU A 156 3.92 -21.85 17.96
CA LEU A 156 2.46 -21.83 17.86
C LEU A 156 1.88 -23.13 17.28
N GLY A 157 2.70 -24.01 16.71
CA GLY A 157 2.22 -25.18 15.96
C GLY A 157 1.41 -24.82 14.71
N LEU A 158 1.64 -23.65 14.12
CA LEU A 158 0.98 -23.15 12.91
C LEU A 158 1.88 -23.33 11.69
N ALA A 159 1.28 -23.38 10.50
CA ALA A 159 2.05 -23.45 9.26
C ALA A 159 2.88 -22.17 9.03
N MET A 160 4.12 -22.33 8.56
CA MET A 160 4.97 -21.20 8.18
C MET A 160 4.39 -20.52 6.93
N PRO A 161 4.26 -19.18 6.91
CA PRO A 161 3.80 -18.48 5.72
C PRO A 161 4.88 -18.47 4.63
N GLU A 162 4.46 -18.23 3.39
CA GLU A 162 5.38 -17.89 2.32
C GLU A 162 5.95 -16.49 2.57
N ILE A 163 7.28 -16.36 2.70
CA ILE A 163 7.94 -15.07 2.87
C ILE A 163 8.58 -14.68 1.55
N VAL A 164 8.21 -13.51 1.06
CA VAL A 164 8.59 -13.00 -0.26
C VAL A 164 9.41 -11.71 -0.10
N PRO A 165 10.68 -11.70 -0.48
CA PRO A 165 11.46 -10.48 -0.47
C PRO A 165 10.96 -9.52 -1.54
N VAL A 166 10.82 -8.23 -1.17
CA VAL A 166 10.48 -7.18 -2.12
C VAL A 166 11.69 -6.27 -2.36
N PHE A 167 11.71 -5.67 -3.55
CA PHE A 167 12.81 -4.82 -3.99
C PHE A 167 12.28 -3.42 -4.30
N ILE A 168 13.03 -2.40 -3.89
CA ILE A 168 12.71 -0.99 -4.12
C ILE A 168 12.38 -0.74 -5.59
N GLY A 169 11.23 -0.09 -5.83
CA GLY A 169 10.77 0.31 -7.16
C GLY A 169 10.22 -0.82 -8.04
N GLN A 170 10.20 -2.07 -7.55
CA GLN A 170 9.62 -3.19 -8.30
C GLN A 170 8.15 -3.40 -7.88
N PRO A 171 7.17 -3.07 -8.73
CA PRO A 171 5.77 -3.22 -8.39
C PRO A 171 5.34 -4.69 -8.36
N LEU A 172 4.44 -5.02 -7.44
CA LEU A 172 3.82 -6.33 -7.30
C LEU A 172 2.31 -6.22 -7.50
N GLN A 173 1.70 -7.28 -8.06
CA GLN A 173 0.25 -7.43 -8.13
C GLN A 173 -0.19 -8.40 -7.04
N VAL A 174 -0.92 -7.91 -6.03
CA VAL A 174 -1.31 -8.70 -4.86
C VAL A 174 -2.73 -8.37 -4.46
N ALA A 175 -3.59 -9.37 -4.39
CA ALA A 175 -4.99 -9.26 -3.95
C ALA A 175 -5.83 -8.20 -4.70
N GLY A 176 -5.49 -7.90 -5.96
CA GLY A 176 -6.14 -6.88 -6.78
C GLY A 176 -5.54 -5.47 -6.64
N LEU A 177 -4.50 -5.32 -5.85
CA LEU A 177 -3.73 -4.09 -5.66
C LEU A 177 -2.41 -4.17 -6.44
N LYS A 178 -1.95 -3.03 -6.95
CA LYS A 178 -0.56 -2.86 -7.35
C LYS A 178 0.18 -2.16 -6.23
N VAL A 179 1.19 -2.81 -5.65
CA VAL A 179 1.98 -2.29 -4.53
C VAL A 179 3.41 -2.08 -4.98
N THR A 180 3.92 -0.86 -4.84
CA THR A 180 5.32 -0.52 -5.17
C THR A 180 6.05 -0.18 -3.88
N PRO A 181 7.05 -0.99 -3.47
CA PRO A 181 7.92 -0.66 -2.35
C PRO A 181 8.83 0.52 -2.69
N LEU A 182 8.92 1.48 -1.79
CA LEU A 182 9.75 2.67 -1.94
C LEU A 182 10.65 2.80 -0.70
N PRO A 183 11.85 3.39 -0.82
CA PRO A 183 12.71 3.56 0.35
C PRO A 183 12.13 4.60 1.31
N ALA A 184 12.16 4.29 2.62
CA ALA A 184 11.93 5.23 3.68
C ALA A 184 13.25 5.85 4.17
N ASP A 185 13.19 7.03 4.78
CA ASP A 185 14.29 7.63 5.53
C ASP A 185 14.07 7.36 7.02
N HIS A 186 14.41 6.14 7.41
CA HIS A 186 14.21 5.65 8.77
C HIS A 186 15.33 4.68 9.16
N ALA A 187 15.86 4.85 10.38
CA ALA A 187 16.90 4.00 10.92
C ALA A 187 16.30 2.87 11.75
N THR A 188 16.65 1.64 11.43
CA THR A 188 16.32 0.47 12.24
C THR A 188 17.52 0.03 13.11
N SER A 189 17.30 -0.95 13.98
CA SER A 189 18.40 -1.54 14.79
C SER A 189 19.45 -2.25 13.92
N ASN A 190 19.11 -2.64 12.70
CA ASN A 190 20.01 -3.24 11.73
C ASN A 190 20.41 -2.18 10.68
N MET A 191 21.64 -1.71 10.74
CA MET A 191 22.16 -0.68 9.83
C MET A 191 22.10 -1.06 8.33
N PHE A 192 21.92 -2.33 7.99
CA PHE A 192 21.79 -2.81 6.61
C PHE A 192 20.33 -2.96 6.18
N GLU A 193 19.39 -2.76 7.08
CA GLU A 193 17.97 -2.82 6.76
C GLU A 193 17.52 -1.55 6.06
N GLN A 194 16.83 -1.71 4.94
CA GLN A 194 16.11 -0.64 4.28
C GLN A 194 14.65 -0.68 4.69
N ALA A 195 14.22 0.28 5.48
CA ALA A 195 12.82 0.52 5.78
C ALA A 195 12.06 0.97 4.53
N LEU A 196 10.78 0.62 4.44
CA LEU A 196 9.94 0.84 3.27
C LEU A 196 8.72 1.69 3.58
N ILE A 197 8.34 2.51 2.61
CA ILE A 197 7.01 3.07 2.44
C ILE A 197 6.37 2.47 1.18
N TYR A 198 5.06 2.56 1.01
CA TYR A 198 4.38 1.87 -0.07
C TYR A 198 3.51 2.82 -0.90
N LEU A 199 3.66 2.76 -2.23
CA LEU A 199 2.66 3.28 -3.15
C LEU A 199 1.69 2.15 -3.49
N ILE A 200 0.41 2.32 -3.11
CA ILE A 200 -0.65 1.35 -3.30
C ILE A 200 -1.62 1.91 -4.35
N GLU A 201 -1.86 1.13 -5.40
CA GLU A 201 -2.65 1.55 -6.54
C GLU A 201 -3.80 0.57 -6.81
N LYS A 202 -5.00 1.10 -7.08
CA LYS A 202 -6.18 0.33 -7.52
C LYS A 202 -7.07 1.19 -8.39
N ASN A 203 -7.41 0.74 -9.58
CA ASN A 203 -8.37 1.39 -10.50
C ASN A 203 -8.12 2.90 -10.70
N GLY A 204 -6.87 3.33 -10.70
CA GLY A 204 -6.50 4.74 -10.85
C GLY A 204 -6.36 5.51 -9.52
N ALA A 205 -6.91 5.03 -8.42
CA ALA A 205 -6.54 5.54 -7.10
C ALA A 205 -5.08 5.20 -6.81
N ARG A 206 -4.30 6.17 -6.34
CA ARG A 206 -2.87 6.05 -6.04
C ARG A 206 -2.61 6.63 -4.66
N VAL A 207 -2.44 5.78 -3.67
CA VAL A 207 -2.26 6.15 -2.26
C VAL A 207 -0.82 5.90 -1.84
N LEU A 208 -0.14 6.93 -1.37
CA LEU A 208 1.16 6.80 -0.73
C LEU A 208 0.94 6.61 0.78
N TYR A 209 1.36 5.46 1.29
CA TYR A 209 1.44 5.16 2.72
C TYR A 209 2.88 5.32 3.17
N ALA A 210 3.14 6.37 3.93
CA ALA A 210 4.47 6.82 4.35
C ALA A 210 4.52 6.92 5.88
N THR A 211 4.64 5.76 6.54
CA THR A 211 4.92 5.68 7.97
C THR A 211 6.43 5.52 8.19
N ASP A 212 6.93 5.98 9.33
CA ASP A 212 8.33 5.88 9.72
C ASP A 212 9.29 6.35 8.63
N THR A 213 9.25 7.66 8.39
CA THR A 213 10.14 8.30 7.43
C THR A 213 10.28 9.81 7.69
N ALA A 214 11.50 10.32 7.64
CA ALA A 214 11.76 11.75 7.66
C ALA A 214 11.41 12.37 6.30
N GLY A 215 10.11 12.58 6.05
CA GLY A 215 9.59 13.07 4.78
C GLY A 215 9.53 11.99 3.69
N ILE A 216 9.50 12.42 2.42
CA ILE A 216 9.52 11.53 1.25
C ILE A 216 10.90 11.62 0.61
N PRO A 217 11.74 10.57 0.69
CA PRO A 217 13.06 10.59 0.07
C PRO A 217 12.99 10.88 -1.43
N ALA A 218 13.97 11.61 -1.98
CA ALA A 218 14.00 11.97 -3.40
C ALA A 218 13.94 10.74 -4.33
N VAL A 219 14.56 9.63 -3.93
CA VAL A 219 14.49 8.37 -4.67
C VAL A 219 13.06 7.81 -4.64
N ALA A 220 12.39 7.84 -3.48
CA ALA A 220 11.00 7.41 -3.35
C ALA A 220 10.07 8.27 -4.21
N ALA A 221 10.22 9.60 -4.17
CA ALA A 221 9.45 10.53 -5.00
C ALA A 221 9.61 10.24 -6.49
N ARG A 222 10.85 9.94 -6.94
CA ARG A 222 11.15 9.61 -8.34
C ARG A 222 10.52 8.29 -8.76
N LEU A 223 10.65 7.24 -7.95
CA LEU A 223 10.06 5.92 -8.21
C LEU A 223 8.53 5.95 -8.18
N ALA A 224 7.94 6.76 -7.30
CA ALA A 224 6.50 7.00 -7.27
C ALA A 224 5.99 7.86 -8.44
N GLY A 225 6.88 8.48 -9.22
CA GLY A 225 6.52 9.39 -10.31
C GLY A 225 5.98 10.74 -9.83
N ILE A 226 6.27 11.15 -8.60
CA ILE A 226 5.85 12.44 -8.01
C ILE A 226 6.99 13.46 -7.90
N ASP A 227 8.20 13.11 -8.31
CA ASP A 227 9.30 14.06 -8.51
C ASP A 227 8.97 14.99 -9.68
N ALA A 228 9.18 16.28 -9.50
CA ALA A 228 8.95 17.30 -10.53
C ALA A 228 9.78 17.08 -11.81
N HIS A 229 10.91 16.36 -11.69
CA HIS A 229 11.77 16.01 -12.82
C HIS A 229 11.33 14.75 -13.59
N VAL A 230 10.17 14.15 -13.25
CA VAL A 230 9.58 13.04 -14.00
C VAL A 230 8.36 13.54 -14.78
N PRO A 231 8.51 14.01 -16.04
CA PRO A 231 7.42 14.66 -16.77
C PRO A 231 6.17 13.79 -16.96
N SER A 232 6.38 12.49 -17.17
CA SER A 232 5.30 11.50 -17.38
C SER A 232 4.72 10.92 -16.06
N GLY A 233 5.18 11.42 -14.91
CA GLY A 233 4.72 10.93 -13.61
C GLY A 233 3.24 11.23 -13.37
N LYS A 234 2.53 10.24 -12.85
CA LYS A 234 1.13 10.40 -12.45
C LYS A 234 1.05 10.94 -11.02
N PRO A 235 0.12 11.86 -10.72
CA PRO A 235 -0.06 12.33 -9.35
C PRO A 235 -0.55 11.21 -8.44
N ILE A 236 -0.25 11.30 -7.15
CA ILE A 236 -0.96 10.54 -6.12
C ILE A 236 -2.33 11.18 -5.85
N THR A 237 -3.30 10.36 -5.50
CA THR A 237 -4.68 10.77 -5.20
C THR A 237 -5.02 10.67 -3.73
N GLY A 238 -4.18 9.99 -2.95
CA GLY A 238 -4.29 9.85 -1.51
C GLY A 238 -2.91 9.89 -0.85
N LEU A 239 -2.86 10.44 0.36
CA LEU A 239 -1.65 10.50 1.17
C LEU A 239 -1.98 10.15 2.61
N ILE A 240 -1.31 9.13 3.13
CA ILE A 240 -1.27 8.75 4.53
C ILE A 240 0.18 8.89 4.95
N MET A 241 0.45 9.77 5.91
CA MET A 241 1.81 10.10 6.30
C MET A 241 1.95 10.16 7.81
N GLU A 242 3.09 9.74 8.33
CA GLU A 242 3.38 9.89 9.75
C GLU A 242 3.46 11.37 10.16
N ALA A 243 3.15 11.62 11.45
CA ALA A 243 3.40 12.89 12.10
C ALA A 243 3.79 12.64 13.56
N THR A 244 4.80 11.83 13.75
CA THR A 244 5.28 11.39 15.07
C THR A 244 5.56 12.55 16.00
N MET A 245 6.18 13.62 15.49
CA MET A 245 6.61 14.76 16.30
C MET A 245 5.53 15.81 16.53
N GLY A 246 4.32 15.65 16.02
CA GLY A 246 3.22 16.58 16.27
C GLY A 246 3.42 17.98 15.71
N LEU A 247 2.67 18.96 16.28
CA LEU A 247 2.65 20.36 15.83
C LEU A 247 3.86 21.18 16.32
N GLU A 248 4.33 20.91 17.55
CA GLU A 248 5.24 21.80 18.26
C GLU A 248 6.69 21.28 18.35
N HIS A 249 6.91 20.02 17.95
CA HIS A 249 8.18 19.33 18.18
C HIS A 249 9.07 19.22 16.93
N HIS A 250 8.99 20.18 16.02
CA HIS A 250 9.74 20.19 14.76
C HIS A 250 11.27 20.33 14.90
N VAL A 251 11.79 20.52 16.11
CA VAL A 251 13.22 20.54 16.44
C VAL A 251 13.64 19.36 17.33
N ASP A 252 12.80 18.34 17.47
CA ASP A 252 13.13 17.11 18.19
C ASP A 252 14.21 16.31 17.46
N PHE A 253 15.02 15.54 18.20
CA PHE A 253 16.10 14.72 17.61
C PHE A 253 15.59 13.67 16.61
N ARG A 254 14.31 13.32 16.67
CA ARG A 254 13.66 12.37 15.74
C ARG A 254 13.54 12.90 14.32
N ILE A 255 13.84 14.18 14.08
CA ILE A 255 13.79 14.80 12.74
C ILE A 255 14.60 14.04 11.67
N TYR A 256 15.57 13.24 12.08
CA TYR A 256 16.38 12.44 11.16
C TYR A 256 15.71 11.13 10.73
N THR A 257 14.59 10.75 11.35
CA THR A 257 13.93 9.44 11.11
C THR A 257 12.43 9.53 11.08
N HIS A 258 11.86 10.67 11.46
CA HIS A 258 10.43 10.90 11.55
C HIS A 258 10.06 12.31 11.09
N SER A 259 8.77 12.50 10.81
CA SER A 259 8.19 13.78 10.39
C SER A 259 7.43 14.46 11.52
N SER A 260 7.42 15.80 11.51
CA SER A 260 6.46 16.60 12.25
C SER A 260 5.25 16.96 11.38
N VAL A 261 4.18 17.47 11.99
CA VAL A 261 3.04 18.04 11.24
C VAL A 261 3.48 19.13 10.27
N GLY A 262 4.45 19.98 10.68
CA GLY A 262 4.99 21.03 9.81
C GLY A 262 5.76 20.49 8.60
N ASP A 263 6.44 19.33 8.74
CA ASP A 263 7.12 18.66 7.61
C ASP A 263 6.10 18.12 6.62
N VAL A 264 5.03 17.49 7.12
CA VAL A 264 3.94 16.99 6.29
C VAL A 264 3.26 18.14 5.56
N GLU A 265 2.94 19.24 6.27
CA GLU A 265 2.31 20.43 5.66
C GLU A 265 3.14 21.00 4.52
N ARG A 266 4.47 21.15 4.72
CA ARG A 266 5.38 21.60 3.65
C ARG A 266 5.40 20.64 2.46
N THR A 267 5.47 19.35 2.74
CA THR A 267 5.44 18.30 1.70
C THR A 267 4.16 18.37 0.87
N VAL A 268 3.01 18.46 1.52
CA VAL A 268 1.70 18.56 0.86
C VAL A 268 1.62 19.81 -0.01
N LYS A 269 2.01 20.97 0.51
CA LYS A 269 2.03 22.24 -0.23
C LYS A 269 2.88 22.15 -1.50
N VAL A 270 4.05 21.50 -1.43
CA VAL A 270 4.93 21.31 -2.59
C VAL A 270 4.28 20.38 -3.61
N LEU A 271 3.74 19.23 -3.16
CA LEU A 271 3.11 18.24 -4.05
C LEU A 271 1.87 18.83 -4.75
N GLN A 272 1.05 19.61 -4.05
CA GLN A 272 -0.10 20.30 -4.63
C GLN A 272 0.33 21.36 -5.64
N LYS A 273 1.29 22.21 -5.26
CA LYS A 273 1.82 23.29 -6.15
C LYS A 273 2.42 22.74 -7.45
N THR A 274 3.03 21.56 -7.39
CA THR A 274 3.63 20.89 -8.55
C THR A 274 2.68 19.97 -9.30
N GLY A 275 1.40 19.88 -8.88
CA GLY A 275 0.40 18.98 -9.47
C GLY A 275 0.69 17.49 -9.25
N ARG A 276 1.49 17.16 -8.22
CA ARG A 276 1.87 15.77 -7.91
C ARG A 276 1.00 15.12 -6.83
N TYR A 277 0.16 15.89 -6.18
CA TYR A 277 -0.92 15.40 -5.30
C TYR A 277 -2.24 16.06 -5.72
N VAL A 278 -3.17 15.22 -6.17
CA VAL A 278 -4.48 15.64 -6.68
C VAL A 278 -5.54 14.75 -5.99
N PRO A 279 -5.96 15.14 -4.76
CA PRO A 279 -6.97 14.36 -4.03
C PRO A 279 -8.32 14.42 -4.76
N GLN A 280 -9.06 13.32 -4.70
CA GLN A 280 -10.42 13.27 -5.22
C GLN A 280 -11.41 13.81 -4.17
N ASP A 281 -12.38 14.60 -4.60
CA ASP A 281 -13.47 15.13 -3.77
C ASP A 281 -12.99 15.86 -2.48
N GLY A 282 -11.81 16.50 -2.54
CA GLY A 282 -11.26 17.24 -1.38
C GLY A 282 -10.81 16.34 -0.23
N GLN A 283 -10.51 15.08 -0.50
CA GLN A 283 -10.05 14.13 0.52
C GLN A 283 -8.83 14.67 1.29
N PRO A 284 -8.83 14.58 2.63
CA PRO A 284 -7.71 15.09 3.43
C PRO A 284 -6.45 14.20 3.32
N VAL A 285 -5.34 14.73 3.78
CA VAL A 285 -4.14 13.97 4.09
C VAL A 285 -4.29 13.40 5.48
N TYR A 286 -4.18 12.09 5.62
CA TYR A 286 -4.34 11.42 6.90
C TYR A 286 -3.00 11.29 7.62
N LEU A 287 -2.94 11.82 8.84
CA LEU A 287 -1.78 11.70 9.71
C LEU A 287 -1.89 10.45 10.58
N THR A 288 -0.82 9.67 10.63
CA THR A 288 -0.71 8.42 11.41
C THR A 288 0.59 8.40 12.21
N HIS A 289 0.87 7.32 12.93
CA HIS A 289 2.09 7.13 13.73
C HIS A 289 2.33 8.28 14.71
N LEU A 290 1.28 8.66 15.43
CA LEU A 290 1.28 9.81 16.34
C LEU A 290 1.86 9.41 17.69
N ALA A 291 2.99 9.99 18.10
CA ALA A 291 3.60 9.71 19.39
C ALA A 291 2.74 10.24 20.54
N ARG A 292 2.58 9.43 21.57
CA ARG A 292 1.80 9.77 22.77
C ARG A 292 2.34 10.99 23.51
N THR A 293 3.66 11.14 23.53
CA THR A 293 4.37 12.18 24.29
C THR A 293 4.50 13.49 23.52
N LEU A 294 4.28 13.48 22.20
CA LEU A 294 4.53 14.62 21.31
C LEU A 294 3.27 15.13 20.61
N ASN A 295 2.14 14.46 20.78
CA ASN A 295 0.88 14.84 20.16
C ASN A 295 -0.19 15.16 21.22
N GLY A 296 -1.16 15.97 20.83
CA GLY A 296 -2.39 16.20 21.59
C GLY A 296 -3.34 15.00 21.55
N THR A 297 -4.47 15.13 22.26
CA THR A 297 -5.62 14.24 22.14
C THR A 297 -6.22 14.32 20.74
N GLN A 298 -7.08 13.37 20.37
CA GLN A 298 -7.77 13.42 19.07
C GLN A 298 -8.51 14.75 18.89
N SER A 299 -9.25 15.20 19.92
CA SER A 299 -10.01 16.46 19.83
C SER A 299 -9.12 17.71 19.74
N GLU A 300 -7.96 17.72 20.38
CA GLU A 300 -6.98 18.79 20.24
C GLU A 300 -6.38 18.83 18.84
N LEU A 301 -6.05 17.66 18.26
CA LEU A 301 -5.55 17.56 16.89
C LEU A 301 -6.62 17.99 15.88
N ASP A 302 -7.86 17.54 16.04
CA ASP A 302 -8.97 17.92 15.16
C ASP A 302 -9.24 19.43 15.16
N ALA A 303 -8.99 20.10 16.29
CA ALA A 303 -9.15 21.55 16.42
C ALA A 303 -7.96 22.35 15.88
N ALA A 304 -6.74 21.80 15.93
CA ALA A 304 -5.52 22.53 15.66
C ALA A 304 -4.89 22.28 14.28
N LEU A 305 -5.19 21.13 13.65
CA LEU A 305 -4.59 20.79 12.37
C LEU A 305 -5.08 21.69 11.24
N PRO A 306 -4.16 22.27 10.45
CA PRO A 306 -4.54 23.05 9.29
C PRO A 306 -5.04 22.15 8.15
N ALA A 307 -6.10 22.59 7.44
CA ALA A 307 -6.50 21.89 6.22
C ALA A 307 -5.35 21.86 5.19
N PRO A 308 -5.18 20.75 4.43
CA PRO A 308 -6.03 19.56 4.36
C PRO A 308 -5.65 18.42 5.30
N LEU A 309 -4.90 18.66 6.38
CA LEU A 309 -4.43 17.62 7.30
C LEU A 309 -5.56 17.15 8.23
N CYS A 310 -5.60 15.85 8.51
CA CYS A 310 -6.56 15.21 9.42
C CYS A 310 -5.86 14.11 10.21
N ALA A 311 -5.95 14.14 11.53
CA ALA A 311 -5.43 13.06 12.36
C ALA A 311 -6.31 11.81 12.19
N ALA A 312 -5.70 10.71 11.73
CA ALA A 312 -6.39 9.44 11.72
C ALA A 312 -6.57 8.92 13.16
N TYR A 313 -7.58 8.08 13.35
CA TYR A 313 -7.84 7.40 14.62
C TYR A 313 -8.10 5.91 14.38
N ASP A 314 -7.94 5.10 15.43
CA ASP A 314 -8.12 3.66 15.35
C ASP A 314 -9.56 3.32 14.97
N GLY A 315 -9.73 2.51 13.93
CA GLY A 315 -11.03 2.15 13.36
C GLY A 315 -11.54 3.08 12.27
N LEU A 316 -10.87 4.20 11.98
CA LEU A 316 -11.25 5.06 10.86
C LEU A 316 -11.20 4.26 9.55
N GLU A 317 -12.31 4.26 8.83
CA GLU A 317 -12.42 3.69 7.48
C GLU A 317 -12.53 4.81 6.46
N VAL A 318 -11.65 4.79 5.45
CA VAL A 318 -11.62 5.78 4.37
C VAL A 318 -11.69 5.11 3.01
N ILE A 319 -12.26 5.81 2.04
CA ILE A 319 -12.39 5.34 0.66
C ILE A 319 -11.65 6.29 -0.25
N PHE A 320 -10.59 5.79 -0.90
CA PHE A 320 -9.89 6.52 -1.93
C PHE A 320 -10.53 6.23 -3.27
N LYS A 321 -11.21 7.23 -3.81
CA LYS A 321 -11.95 7.11 -5.07
C LYS A 321 -11.01 7.03 -6.26
N SER A 322 -11.41 6.22 -7.23
CA SER A 322 -10.80 6.23 -8.56
C SER A 322 -11.09 7.57 -9.23
N PRO A 323 -10.11 8.19 -9.91
CA PRO A 323 -10.37 9.38 -10.72
C PRO A 323 -11.49 9.09 -11.73
N LYS A 324 -12.45 9.99 -11.84
CA LYS A 324 -13.46 9.90 -12.92
C LYS A 324 -12.73 10.08 -14.26
N LEU A 325 -12.90 9.11 -15.15
CA LEU A 325 -12.41 9.15 -16.54
C LEU A 325 -13.07 10.24 -17.34
#